data_f9c5b16227f521e2a0f861d26b5ccc82
#
_entry.id   f9c5b16227f521e2a0f861d26b5ccc82
#
_cell.length_a   1.000
_cell.length_b   1.000
_cell.length_c   1.000
_cell.angle_alpha   90.00
_cell.angle_beta   90.00
_cell.angle_gamma   90.00
#
_symmetry.space_group_name_H-M   'P 1'
#
loop_
_entity.id
_entity.type
_entity.pdbx_description
1 polymer ?
#
loop_
_entity_poly.entity_id
_entity_poly.type
_entity_poly.pdbx_seq_one_letter_code
_entity_poly.pdbx_strand_id
1 'polypeptide(L)'
;MITRVKIYFLFAIIGTIMVSCRKDTPPSLPQGSVNGGKRLVICDEGGFGYNNAAVSVYDPTNNSTVINAYAAANSNQSLGDVLQSVTEFNDKYYFVVNNSGKVIVSDKNFVRLATISGFISPRYILVVSNNKAYVSNLVLPTNANQTNYIQVLDIATNTISKSIRLDGWTEQMVQSYGKVYVTNQNKKYVYVLDALNDGLDSIYVGSTNACIVKDANEKLWVSCNASAANNVSARLIRINPIADTIEATISLQTTQNSISRLCINGDGTTLYYLMNDVYKMDINAAVCPTTGIIAQSTHTFYGLCIDPADETIYVSDAVDYNSNGKLYRYQSNANYIGTYTTGIIPGFMLMD
;
A
#
# COMPACT_ATOMS: atom_id res chain seq x y z
N MET A 1 45.69 11.03 -85.72
CA MET A 1 46.22 11.29 -84.44
C MET A 1 45.06 11.13 -83.43
N ILE A 2 44.85 9.94 -82.86
CA ILE A 2 43.66 9.57 -82.07
C ILE A 2 44.11 9.48 -80.64
N THR A 3 43.60 10.39 -79.83
CA THR A 3 43.89 10.45 -78.37
C THR A 3 42.93 9.54 -77.63
N ARG A 4 43.45 8.53 -76.93
CA ARG A 4 42.65 7.62 -76.12
C ARG A 4 42.41 8.26 -74.73
N VAL A 5 41.15 8.42 -74.35
CA VAL A 5 40.71 8.82 -73.06
C VAL A 5 40.59 7.54 -72.17
N LYS A 6 41.30 7.45 -71.03
CA LYS A 6 41.18 6.39 -70.04
C LYS A 6 40.11 6.81 -69.04
N ILE A 7 39.02 6.04 -68.95
CA ILE A 7 37.98 6.17 -67.94
C ILE A 7 38.37 5.28 -66.76
N TYR A 8 38.58 5.89 -65.58
CA TYR A 8 38.72 5.19 -64.29
C TYR A 8 37.35 4.98 -63.66
N PHE A 9 36.95 3.73 -63.46
CA PHE A 9 35.79 3.37 -62.66
C PHE A 9 36.20 3.36 -61.17
N LEU A 10 35.62 4.28 -60.40
CA LEU A 10 35.78 4.31 -58.96
C LEU A 10 34.65 3.44 -58.34
N PHE A 11 35.02 2.27 -57.83
CA PHE A 11 34.08 1.44 -57.04
C PHE A 11 33.93 2.02 -55.62
N ALA A 12 32.80 2.65 -55.38
CA ALA A 12 32.41 3.05 -54.00
C ALA A 12 31.83 1.81 -53.28
N ILE A 13 32.59 1.29 -52.31
CA ILE A 13 32.10 0.25 -51.38
C ILE A 13 31.18 0.94 -50.35
N ILE A 14 29.88 0.78 -50.50
CA ILE A 14 28.90 1.20 -49.50
C ILE A 14 28.88 0.13 -48.40
N GLY A 15 29.59 0.40 -47.30
CA GLY A 15 29.52 -0.38 -46.08
C GLY A 15 28.17 -0.16 -45.40
N THR A 16 27.25 -1.14 -45.47
CA THR A 16 26.03 -1.17 -44.68
C THR A 16 26.38 -1.41 -43.20
N ILE A 17 26.31 -0.36 -42.37
CA ILE A 17 26.39 -0.46 -40.92
C ILE A 17 25.07 -1.11 -40.45
N MET A 18 25.08 -2.40 -40.12
CA MET A 18 24.00 -3.07 -39.46
C MET A 18 23.98 -2.57 -38.00
N VAL A 19 23.16 -1.58 -37.69
CA VAL A 19 22.83 -1.23 -36.31
C VAL A 19 21.96 -2.36 -35.78
N SER A 20 22.57 -3.30 -35.06
CA SER A 20 21.86 -4.30 -34.27
C SER A 20 21.19 -3.59 -33.11
N CYS A 21 19.91 -3.28 -33.22
CA CYS A 21 19.09 -3.00 -32.05
C CYS A 21 19.08 -4.27 -31.18
N ARG A 22 19.92 -4.30 -30.14
CA ARG A 22 19.71 -5.21 -29.02
C ARG A 22 18.34 -4.82 -28.43
N LYS A 23 17.38 -5.69 -28.54
CA LYS A 23 16.22 -5.66 -27.65
C LYS A 23 16.79 -5.92 -26.26
N ASP A 24 16.83 -4.87 -25.44
CA ASP A 24 17.05 -5.05 -24.01
C ASP A 24 15.95 -5.98 -23.52
N THR A 25 16.33 -7.19 -23.13
CA THR A 25 15.42 -8.09 -22.45
C THR A 25 15.02 -7.40 -21.15
N PRO A 26 13.71 -7.17 -20.89
CA PRO A 26 13.28 -6.63 -19.60
C PRO A 26 13.91 -7.45 -18.47
N PRO A 27 14.30 -6.81 -17.35
CA PRO A 27 14.81 -7.53 -16.20
C PRO A 27 13.82 -8.66 -15.85
N SER A 28 14.34 -9.87 -15.72
CA SER A 28 13.50 -10.99 -15.26
C SER A 28 12.95 -10.62 -13.89
N LEU A 29 11.62 -10.68 -13.73
CA LEU A 29 10.99 -10.58 -12.42
C LEU A 29 11.65 -11.61 -11.50
N PRO A 30 11.87 -11.30 -10.21
CA PRO A 30 12.22 -12.31 -9.25
C PRO A 30 11.23 -13.46 -9.46
N GLN A 31 11.72 -14.66 -9.76
CA GLN A 31 10.86 -15.83 -9.88
C GLN A 31 10.33 -16.13 -8.47
N GLY A 32 9.29 -15.42 -8.06
CA GLY A 32 8.35 -15.95 -7.09
C GLY A 32 7.79 -17.19 -7.77
N SER A 33 8.17 -18.35 -7.26
CA SER A 33 7.68 -19.59 -7.85
C SER A 33 6.17 -19.55 -7.81
N VAL A 34 5.52 -20.03 -8.85
CA VAL A 34 4.12 -20.43 -8.87
C VAL A 34 3.82 -21.42 -7.71
N ASN A 35 4.85 -21.81 -6.97
CA ASN A 35 4.91 -22.67 -5.79
C ASN A 35 5.42 -21.94 -4.54
N GLY A 36 4.95 -20.72 -4.22
CA GLY A 36 5.08 -20.15 -2.88
C GLY A 36 6.46 -19.61 -2.48
N GLY A 37 7.21 -19.01 -3.38
CA GLY A 37 8.37 -18.18 -3.00
C GLY A 37 7.91 -16.87 -2.38
N LYS A 38 8.38 -16.57 -1.17
CA LYS A 38 8.11 -15.36 -0.41
C LYS A 38 8.57 -14.12 -1.17
N ARG A 39 7.73 -13.09 -1.30
CA ARG A 39 8.12 -11.80 -1.88
C ARG A 39 7.37 -10.65 -1.21
N LEU A 40 8.01 -9.50 -1.15
CA LEU A 40 7.40 -8.27 -0.67
C LEU A 40 7.00 -7.40 -1.88
N VAL A 41 5.71 -7.19 -2.05
CA VAL A 41 5.14 -6.27 -3.05
C VAL A 41 5.07 -4.89 -2.44
N ILE A 42 5.71 -3.91 -3.06
CA ILE A 42 5.84 -2.55 -2.55
C ILE A 42 5.10 -1.60 -3.49
N CYS A 43 4.16 -0.85 -2.96
CA CYS A 43 3.48 0.22 -3.66
C CYS A 43 4.36 1.47 -3.64
N ASP A 44 4.99 1.78 -4.76
CA ASP A 44 5.69 3.04 -4.96
C ASP A 44 4.66 4.07 -5.42
N GLU A 45 4.31 5.01 -4.55
CA GLU A 45 3.24 5.99 -4.84
C GLU A 45 3.57 6.84 -6.08
N GLY A 46 4.85 7.14 -6.26
CA GLY A 46 5.30 8.13 -7.23
C GLY A 46 5.02 9.56 -6.78
N GLY A 47 5.45 10.54 -7.56
CA GLY A 47 5.12 11.94 -7.30
C GLY A 47 3.68 12.25 -7.73
N PHE A 48 2.94 12.97 -6.88
CA PHE A 48 1.57 13.39 -7.18
C PHE A 48 1.52 14.26 -8.45
N GLY A 49 0.71 13.88 -9.43
CA GLY A 49 0.57 14.56 -10.72
C GLY A 49 1.58 14.11 -11.78
N TYR A 50 2.54 13.22 -11.45
CA TYR A 50 3.59 12.80 -12.40
C TYR A 50 3.26 11.51 -13.15
N ASN A 51 2.20 10.79 -12.80
CA ASN A 51 1.79 9.52 -13.44
C ASN A 51 2.92 8.47 -13.47
N ASN A 52 3.74 8.45 -12.44
CA ASN A 52 4.93 7.60 -12.31
C ASN A 52 4.86 6.61 -11.14
N ALA A 53 3.65 6.29 -10.67
CA ALA A 53 3.42 5.23 -9.70
C ALA A 53 3.94 3.89 -10.25
N ALA A 54 4.53 3.08 -9.37
CA ALA A 54 5.18 1.83 -9.74
C ALA A 54 4.92 0.71 -8.73
N VAL A 55 5.28 -0.50 -9.09
CA VAL A 55 5.36 -1.65 -8.18
C VAL A 55 6.81 -2.10 -8.12
N SER A 56 7.41 -2.01 -6.93
CA SER A 56 8.66 -2.71 -6.63
C SER A 56 8.37 -4.06 -6.00
N VAL A 57 9.22 -5.05 -6.31
CA VAL A 57 9.15 -6.39 -5.73
C VAL A 57 10.51 -6.73 -5.12
N TYR A 58 10.51 -7.02 -3.83
CA TYR A 58 11.69 -7.49 -3.14
C TYR A 58 11.59 -9.00 -2.90
N ASP A 59 12.64 -9.74 -3.28
CA ASP A 59 12.80 -11.17 -3.01
C ASP A 59 13.73 -11.34 -1.80
N PRO A 60 13.21 -11.77 -0.63
CA PRO A 60 14.01 -11.96 0.57
C PRO A 60 14.98 -13.16 0.50
N THR A 61 14.79 -14.09 -0.44
CA THR A 61 15.64 -15.25 -0.64
C THR A 61 16.94 -14.86 -1.35
N ASN A 62 16.80 -14.04 -2.41
CA ASN A 62 17.93 -13.60 -3.24
C ASN A 62 18.44 -12.22 -2.84
N ASN A 63 17.79 -11.54 -1.87
CA ASN A 63 18.12 -10.16 -1.46
C ASN A 63 18.15 -9.19 -2.66
N SER A 64 17.18 -9.30 -3.55
CA SER A 64 17.12 -8.52 -4.79
C SER A 64 15.79 -7.77 -4.90
N THR A 65 15.83 -6.61 -5.56
CA THR A 65 14.64 -5.81 -5.85
C THR A 65 14.50 -5.61 -7.36
N VAL A 66 13.28 -5.79 -7.86
CA VAL A 66 12.88 -5.36 -9.20
C VAL A 66 11.97 -4.14 -9.05
N ILE A 67 12.38 -3.02 -9.64
CA ILE A 67 11.58 -1.79 -9.71
C ILE A 67 10.75 -1.81 -11.00
N ASN A 68 9.55 -1.20 -10.97
CA ASN A 68 8.63 -1.14 -12.12
C ASN A 68 8.15 -2.51 -12.63
N ALA A 69 7.96 -3.48 -11.74
CA ALA A 69 7.51 -4.82 -12.09
C ALA A 69 6.22 -4.83 -12.94
N TYR A 70 5.26 -3.96 -12.60
CA TYR A 70 4.03 -3.81 -13.39
C TYR A 70 4.29 -3.30 -14.81
N ALA A 71 5.07 -2.25 -14.97
CA ALA A 71 5.37 -1.70 -16.30
C ALA A 71 6.11 -2.72 -17.18
N ALA A 72 7.07 -3.45 -16.60
CA ALA A 72 7.80 -4.52 -17.30
C ALA A 72 6.85 -5.62 -17.81
N ALA A 73 5.84 -6.01 -17.03
CA ALA A 73 4.86 -7.02 -17.41
C ALA A 73 3.81 -6.52 -18.42
N ASN A 74 3.68 -5.20 -18.63
CA ASN A 74 2.62 -4.58 -19.44
C ASN A 74 3.17 -3.67 -20.55
N SER A 75 4.25 -4.07 -21.23
CA SER A 75 4.84 -3.33 -22.36
C SER A 75 5.20 -1.87 -22.01
N ASN A 76 5.74 -1.64 -20.82
CA ASN A 76 6.09 -0.34 -20.25
C ASN A 76 4.91 0.65 -20.09
N GLN A 77 3.69 0.12 -20.01
CA GLN A 77 2.53 0.97 -19.70
C GLN A 77 2.58 1.43 -18.24
N SER A 78 2.29 2.73 -18.03
CA SER A 78 2.20 3.29 -16.68
C SER A 78 1.05 2.64 -15.88
N LEU A 79 1.32 2.36 -14.61
CA LEU A 79 0.28 1.95 -13.66
C LEU A 79 -0.70 3.09 -13.41
N GLY A 80 -0.21 4.34 -13.36
CA GLY A 80 -0.99 5.55 -13.12
C GLY A 80 -0.30 6.48 -12.15
N ASP A 81 -1.10 7.26 -11.44
CA ASP A 81 -0.65 8.29 -10.50
C ASP A 81 -1.13 7.97 -9.08
N VAL A 82 -0.19 7.90 -8.14
CA VAL A 82 -0.33 7.52 -6.74
C VAL A 82 -0.86 6.09 -6.53
N LEU A 83 0.05 5.11 -6.48
CA LEU A 83 -0.28 3.75 -6.07
C LEU A 83 -0.43 3.70 -4.53
N GLN A 84 -1.66 3.75 -4.07
CA GLN A 84 -1.99 3.89 -2.64
C GLN A 84 -1.87 2.61 -1.84
N SER A 85 -2.35 1.49 -2.39
CA SER A 85 -2.39 0.21 -1.69
C SER A 85 -2.54 -0.96 -2.66
N VAL A 86 -2.31 -2.17 -2.14
CA VAL A 86 -2.55 -3.42 -2.84
C VAL A 86 -3.20 -4.43 -1.90
N THR A 87 -4.09 -5.24 -2.44
CA THR A 87 -4.69 -6.40 -1.76
C THR A 87 -4.54 -7.61 -2.66
N GLU A 88 -4.19 -8.75 -2.07
CA GLU A 88 -4.17 -10.05 -2.75
C GLU A 88 -5.47 -10.79 -2.46
N PHE A 89 -6.05 -11.39 -3.49
CA PHE A 89 -7.19 -12.27 -3.36
C PHE A 89 -7.33 -13.20 -4.57
N ASN A 90 -7.47 -14.51 -4.35
CA ASN A 90 -7.63 -15.53 -5.38
C ASN A 90 -6.58 -15.45 -6.49
N ASP A 91 -5.30 -15.45 -6.11
CA ASP A 91 -4.15 -15.37 -7.02
C ASP A 91 -4.14 -14.12 -7.91
N LYS A 92 -4.75 -13.04 -7.45
CA LYS A 92 -4.77 -11.73 -8.12
C LYS A 92 -4.36 -10.63 -7.17
N TYR A 93 -3.74 -9.60 -7.73
CA TYR A 93 -3.53 -8.33 -7.04
C TYR A 93 -4.56 -7.31 -7.48
N TYR A 94 -5.04 -6.54 -6.52
CA TYR A 94 -5.91 -5.38 -6.70
C TYR A 94 -5.13 -4.15 -6.30
N PHE A 95 -4.56 -3.43 -7.26
CA PHE A 95 -3.79 -2.21 -7.06
C PHE A 95 -4.72 -1.00 -7.06
N VAL A 96 -4.76 -0.29 -5.95
CA VAL A 96 -5.57 0.93 -5.80
C VAL A 96 -4.76 2.13 -6.23
N VAL A 97 -5.11 2.73 -7.38
CA VAL A 97 -4.39 3.87 -7.96
C VAL A 97 -5.19 5.14 -7.72
N ASN A 98 -4.81 5.84 -6.64
CA ASN A 98 -5.58 6.92 -6.01
C ASN A 98 -5.88 8.08 -6.97
N ASN A 99 -4.85 8.81 -7.42
CA ASN A 99 -5.05 10.01 -8.24
C ASN A 99 -5.46 9.69 -9.70
N SER A 100 -5.38 8.41 -10.10
CA SER A 100 -5.95 7.96 -11.39
C SER A 100 -7.39 7.44 -11.28
N GLY A 101 -8.00 7.45 -10.10
CA GLY A 101 -9.41 7.08 -9.89
C GLY A 101 -9.75 5.65 -10.33
N LYS A 102 -8.85 4.69 -10.13
CA LYS A 102 -9.02 3.31 -10.63
C LYS A 102 -8.46 2.25 -9.68
N VAL A 103 -8.94 1.02 -9.85
CA VAL A 103 -8.33 -0.20 -9.32
C VAL A 103 -7.87 -1.05 -10.50
N ILE A 104 -6.61 -1.45 -10.52
CA ILE A 104 -6.05 -2.36 -11.52
C ILE A 104 -6.04 -3.77 -10.94
N VAL A 105 -6.60 -4.72 -11.66
CA VAL A 105 -6.54 -6.15 -11.33
C VAL A 105 -5.46 -6.79 -12.17
N SER A 106 -4.52 -7.48 -11.57
CA SER A 106 -3.48 -8.26 -12.26
C SER A 106 -3.40 -9.68 -11.74
N ASP A 107 -2.73 -10.53 -12.50
CA ASP A 107 -2.28 -11.83 -12.00
C ASP A 107 -1.04 -11.69 -11.09
N LYS A 108 -0.53 -12.81 -10.57
CA LYS A 108 0.67 -12.84 -9.71
C LYS A 108 1.96 -12.46 -10.46
N ASN A 109 1.97 -12.39 -11.78
CA ASN A 109 3.07 -11.93 -12.62
C ASN A 109 2.92 -10.45 -13.00
N PHE A 110 2.00 -9.72 -12.36
CA PHE A 110 1.68 -8.31 -12.61
C PHE A 110 1.09 -8.02 -13.98
N VAL A 111 0.70 -9.05 -14.77
CA VAL A 111 0.01 -8.85 -16.06
C VAL A 111 -1.41 -8.37 -15.77
N ARG A 112 -1.79 -7.23 -16.36
CA ARG A 112 -3.10 -6.63 -16.17
C ARG A 112 -4.21 -7.51 -16.73
N LEU A 113 -5.18 -7.87 -15.90
CA LEU A 113 -6.39 -8.60 -16.25
C LEU A 113 -7.58 -7.70 -16.47
N ALA A 114 -7.72 -6.64 -15.62
CA ALA A 114 -8.83 -5.69 -15.71
C ALA A 114 -8.44 -4.31 -15.13
N THR A 115 -9.25 -3.31 -15.47
CA THR A 115 -9.22 -1.99 -14.85
C THR A 115 -10.63 -1.62 -14.45
N ILE A 116 -10.84 -1.34 -13.16
CA ILE A 116 -12.10 -0.88 -12.60
C ILE A 116 -11.98 0.65 -12.44
N SER A 117 -12.82 1.40 -13.13
CA SER A 117 -12.83 2.87 -13.12
C SER A 117 -14.10 3.40 -12.45
N GLY A 118 -14.16 4.71 -12.23
CA GLY A 118 -15.34 5.36 -11.64
C GLY A 118 -15.17 5.76 -10.18
N PHE A 119 -13.94 5.68 -9.67
CA PHE A 119 -13.57 6.26 -8.38
C PHE A 119 -13.11 7.71 -8.55
N ILE A 120 -13.15 8.49 -7.46
CA ILE A 120 -12.56 9.84 -7.44
C ILE A 120 -11.13 9.75 -6.90
N SER A 121 -10.95 9.23 -5.69
CA SER A 121 -9.65 9.03 -5.05
C SER A 121 -9.72 7.78 -4.18
N PRO A 122 -9.67 6.57 -4.77
CA PRO A 122 -9.75 5.31 -4.02
C PRO A 122 -8.52 5.16 -3.11
N ARG A 123 -8.73 4.58 -1.92
CA ARG A 123 -7.67 4.46 -0.91
C ARG A 123 -7.30 3.00 -0.63
N TYR A 124 -8.24 2.20 -0.20
CA TYR A 124 -8.04 0.80 0.16
C TYR A 124 -9.17 -0.06 -0.38
N ILE A 125 -8.87 -1.32 -0.67
CA ILE A 125 -9.85 -2.33 -1.03
C ILE A 125 -9.84 -3.45 0.01
N LEU A 126 -11.02 -3.88 0.44
CA LEU A 126 -11.21 -5.03 1.31
C LEU A 126 -12.18 -6.01 0.63
N VAL A 127 -11.68 -7.19 0.31
CA VAL A 127 -12.52 -8.28 -0.19
C VAL A 127 -13.21 -8.98 0.97
N VAL A 128 -14.53 -9.08 0.94
CA VAL A 128 -15.35 -9.69 2.02
C VAL A 128 -15.96 -11.02 1.62
N SER A 129 -16.03 -11.31 0.33
CA SER A 129 -16.44 -12.61 -0.22
C SER A 129 -15.93 -12.78 -1.65
N ASN A 130 -16.15 -13.96 -2.24
CA ASN A 130 -15.77 -14.22 -3.63
C ASN A 130 -16.42 -13.29 -4.67
N ASN A 131 -17.49 -12.61 -4.30
CA ASN A 131 -18.25 -11.76 -5.21
C ASN A 131 -18.29 -10.29 -4.75
N LYS A 132 -17.79 -9.95 -3.55
CA LYS A 132 -17.98 -8.62 -2.99
C LYS A 132 -16.71 -8.07 -2.37
N ALA A 133 -16.40 -6.82 -2.69
CA ALA A 133 -15.39 -6.03 -2.00
C ALA A 133 -15.92 -4.62 -1.71
N TYR A 134 -15.29 -3.96 -0.75
CA TYR A 134 -15.48 -2.54 -0.48
C TYR A 134 -14.22 -1.77 -0.84
N VAL A 135 -14.40 -0.59 -1.43
CA VAL A 135 -13.29 0.35 -1.70
C VAL A 135 -13.58 1.66 -0.98
N SER A 136 -12.69 2.07 -0.09
CA SER A 136 -12.71 3.40 0.50
C SER A 136 -12.32 4.41 -0.56
N ASN A 137 -13.09 5.49 -0.66
CA ASN A 137 -12.95 6.47 -1.73
C ASN A 137 -13.09 7.87 -1.12
N LEU A 138 -12.03 8.64 -1.23
CA LEU A 138 -11.95 9.99 -0.70
C LEU A 138 -12.46 10.99 -1.74
N VAL A 139 -13.38 11.84 -1.35
CA VAL A 139 -13.77 13.01 -2.14
C VAL A 139 -13.33 14.24 -1.38
N LEU A 140 -12.36 14.97 -1.90
CA LEU A 140 -11.95 16.24 -1.32
C LEU A 140 -13.09 17.25 -1.47
N PRO A 141 -13.45 17.98 -0.41
CA PRO A 141 -14.54 18.95 -0.44
C PRO A 141 -14.10 20.23 -1.19
N THR A 142 -13.93 20.14 -2.49
CA THR A 142 -13.74 21.31 -3.35
C THR A 142 -15.06 22.02 -3.63
N ASN A 143 -16.20 21.34 -3.39
CA ASN A 143 -17.55 21.87 -3.49
C ASN A 143 -18.39 21.37 -2.30
N ALA A 144 -19.20 22.24 -1.71
CA ALA A 144 -20.05 21.97 -0.54
C ALA A 144 -21.04 20.78 -0.70
N ASN A 145 -21.21 20.27 -1.92
CA ASN A 145 -22.15 19.20 -2.26
C ASN A 145 -21.47 17.84 -2.54
N GLN A 146 -20.14 17.72 -2.42
CA GLN A 146 -19.46 16.45 -2.64
C GLN A 146 -19.53 15.58 -1.38
N THR A 147 -19.94 14.34 -1.57
CA THR A 147 -20.11 13.34 -0.50
C THR A 147 -19.08 12.24 -0.67
N ASN A 148 -18.49 11.80 0.42
CA ASN A 148 -17.62 10.63 0.43
C ASN A 148 -18.48 9.35 0.37
N TYR A 149 -17.92 8.32 -0.27
CA TYR A 149 -18.58 7.03 -0.45
C TYR A 149 -17.60 5.89 -0.16
N ILE A 150 -18.13 4.79 0.37
CA ILE A 150 -17.56 3.46 0.16
C ILE A 150 -18.19 2.91 -1.13
N GLN A 151 -17.37 2.47 -2.06
CA GLN A 151 -17.84 1.79 -3.26
C GLN A 151 -17.89 0.28 -3.01
N VAL A 152 -19.03 -0.33 -3.37
CA VAL A 152 -19.20 -1.77 -3.36
C VAL A 152 -18.84 -2.31 -4.74
N LEU A 153 -17.91 -3.23 -4.81
CA LEU A 153 -17.51 -3.91 -6.05
C LEU A 153 -18.14 -5.29 -6.16
N ASP A 154 -18.61 -5.61 -7.34
CA ASP A 154 -18.76 -6.98 -7.81
C ASP A 154 -17.43 -7.45 -8.37
N ILE A 155 -16.77 -8.39 -7.68
CA ILE A 155 -15.46 -8.92 -8.06
C ILE A 155 -15.55 -9.84 -9.29
N ALA A 156 -16.68 -10.53 -9.49
CA ALA A 156 -16.85 -11.44 -10.61
C ALA A 156 -16.91 -10.66 -11.94
N THR A 157 -17.55 -9.49 -11.93
CA THR A 157 -17.68 -8.61 -13.10
C THR A 157 -16.68 -7.46 -13.16
N ASN A 158 -15.92 -7.23 -12.09
CA ASN A 158 -15.01 -6.09 -11.93
C ASN A 158 -15.73 -4.72 -12.14
N THR A 159 -16.90 -4.56 -11.53
CA THR A 159 -17.69 -3.34 -11.65
C THR A 159 -18.11 -2.79 -10.29
N ILE A 160 -18.34 -1.47 -10.21
CA ILE A 160 -18.97 -0.83 -9.06
C ILE A 160 -20.47 -1.15 -9.12
N SER A 161 -20.96 -1.87 -8.11
CA SER A 161 -22.38 -2.27 -8.03
C SER A 161 -23.21 -1.29 -7.21
N LYS A 162 -22.62 -0.59 -6.23
CA LYS A 162 -23.30 0.31 -5.32
C LYS A 162 -22.35 1.33 -4.72
N SER A 163 -22.88 2.50 -4.34
CA SER A 163 -22.16 3.52 -3.54
C SER A 163 -22.89 3.71 -2.21
N ILE A 164 -22.17 3.58 -1.11
CA ILE A 164 -22.68 3.79 0.25
C ILE A 164 -22.16 5.13 0.73
N ARG A 165 -23.06 6.07 0.98
CA ARG A 165 -22.69 7.41 1.46
C ARG A 165 -22.15 7.33 2.88
N LEU A 166 -20.94 7.89 3.08
CA LEU A 166 -20.32 8.08 4.40
C LEU A 166 -19.92 9.54 4.57
N ASP A 167 -19.84 10.00 5.81
CA ASP A 167 -19.30 11.32 6.11
C ASP A 167 -17.81 11.21 6.45
N GLY A 168 -17.01 12.08 5.84
CA GLY A 168 -15.58 12.18 6.09
C GLY A 168 -14.68 11.30 5.20
N TRP A 169 -13.40 11.22 5.56
CA TRP A 169 -12.34 10.60 4.77
C TRP A 169 -12.09 9.17 5.23
N THR A 170 -12.65 8.21 4.52
CA THR A 170 -12.50 6.80 4.85
C THR A 170 -11.16 6.26 4.37
N GLU A 171 -10.54 5.43 5.21
CA GLU A 171 -9.21 4.87 5.00
C GLU A 171 -9.24 3.35 5.09
N GLN A 172 -8.48 2.77 6.01
CA GLN A 172 -8.31 1.33 6.14
C GLN A 172 -9.60 0.65 6.65
N MET A 173 -9.74 -0.61 6.24
CA MET A 173 -10.89 -1.44 6.57
C MET A 173 -10.44 -2.82 7.06
N VAL A 174 -11.20 -3.40 7.96
CA VAL A 174 -11.03 -4.78 8.43
C VAL A 174 -12.38 -5.46 8.59
N GLN A 175 -12.45 -6.75 8.26
CA GLN A 175 -13.65 -7.55 8.48
C GLN A 175 -13.54 -8.37 9.77
N SER A 176 -14.60 -8.33 10.58
CA SER A 176 -14.76 -9.18 11.77
C SER A 176 -16.24 -9.45 12.03
N TYR A 177 -16.59 -10.71 12.35
CA TYR A 177 -17.97 -11.15 12.67
C TYR A 177 -19.05 -10.67 11.69
N GLY A 178 -18.77 -10.73 10.38
CA GLY A 178 -19.72 -10.34 9.34
C GLY A 178 -19.89 -8.83 9.17
N LYS A 179 -19.12 -8.02 9.88
CA LYS A 179 -19.10 -6.56 9.79
C LYS A 179 -17.78 -6.07 9.21
N VAL A 180 -17.79 -4.90 8.59
CA VAL A 180 -16.60 -4.19 8.10
C VAL A 180 -16.45 -2.90 8.87
N TYR A 181 -15.30 -2.74 9.50
CA TYR A 181 -14.93 -1.56 10.28
C TYR A 181 -14.05 -0.67 9.42
N VAL A 182 -14.43 0.61 9.31
CA VAL A 182 -13.81 1.58 8.41
C VAL A 182 -13.29 2.77 9.20
N THR A 183 -12.01 3.04 9.12
CA THR A 183 -11.38 4.21 9.76
C THR A 183 -11.70 5.51 9.01
N ASN A 184 -11.56 6.65 9.70
CA ASN A 184 -11.89 7.96 9.16
C ASN A 184 -10.91 9.05 9.63
N GLN A 185 -10.21 9.68 8.68
CA GLN A 185 -9.15 10.65 8.99
C GLN A 185 -9.66 12.05 9.38
N ASN A 186 -10.92 12.37 9.19
CA ASN A 186 -11.45 13.69 9.54
C ASN A 186 -12.72 13.66 10.41
N LYS A 187 -13.15 12.46 10.81
CA LYS A 187 -14.27 12.28 11.77
C LYS A 187 -13.81 11.43 12.96
N LYS A 188 -14.50 11.59 14.08
CA LYS A 188 -14.16 10.91 15.35
C LYS A 188 -14.88 9.56 15.52
N TYR A 189 -15.18 8.90 14.41
CA TYR A 189 -15.91 7.63 14.36
C TYR A 189 -15.13 6.59 13.56
N VAL A 190 -15.26 5.33 13.95
CA VAL A 190 -15.06 4.17 13.11
C VAL A 190 -16.43 3.76 12.61
N TYR A 191 -16.62 3.71 11.29
CA TYR A 191 -17.87 3.24 10.70
C TYR A 191 -17.94 1.72 10.75
N VAL A 192 -19.15 1.20 10.88
CA VAL A 192 -19.47 -0.24 10.92
C VAL A 192 -20.47 -0.53 9.82
N LEU A 193 -20.08 -1.34 8.85
CA LEU A 193 -20.94 -1.80 7.77
C LEU A 193 -21.27 -3.28 8.01
N ASP A 194 -22.55 -3.63 7.93
CA ASP A 194 -22.94 -5.02 7.82
C ASP A 194 -22.54 -5.56 6.44
N ALA A 195 -21.70 -6.60 6.39
CA ALA A 195 -21.16 -7.11 5.13
C ALA A 195 -22.21 -7.78 4.23
N LEU A 196 -23.37 -8.17 4.78
CA LEU A 196 -24.45 -8.83 4.04
C LEU A 196 -25.39 -7.82 3.37
N ASN A 197 -25.87 -6.83 4.14
CA ASN A 197 -26.94 -5.92 3.69
C ASN A 197 -26.51 -4.46 3.50
N ASP A 198 -25.23 -4.13 3.81
CA ASP A 198 -24.64 -2.78 3.77
C ASP A 198 -25.28 -1.80 4.77
N GLY A 199 -25.89 -2.30 5.83
CA GLY A 199 -26.40 -1.47 6.93
C GLY A 199 -25.23 -0.72 7.59
N LEU A 200 -25.44 0.55 7.92
CA LEU A 200 -24.42 1.46 8.42
C LEU A 200 -24.67 1.83 9.88
N ASP A 201 -23.64 1.68 10.71
CA ASP A 201 -23.54 2.17 12.08
C ASP A 201 -22.16 2.79 12.32
N SER A 202 -21.88 3.26 13.54
CA SER A 202 -20.60 3.86 13.89
C SER A 202 -20.28 3.75 15.38
N ILE A 203 -18.98 3.70 15.68
CA ILE A 203 -18.43 3.72 17.05
C ILE A 203 -17.72 5.06 17.23
N TYR A 204 -18.12 5.86 18.21
CA TYR A 204 -17.43 7.10 18.55
C TYR A 204 -16.12 6.79 19.27
N VAL A 205 -15.00 7.16 18.67
CA VAL A 205 -13.64 6.91 19.20
C VAL A 205 -12.95 8.19 19.72
N GLY A 206 -13.63 9.33 19.64
CA GLY A 206 -13.20 10.60 20.25
C GLY A 206 -12.05 11.33 19.53
N SER A 207 -11.46 10.75 18.48
CA SER A 207 -10.41 11.36 17.64
C SER A 207 -10.51 10.86 16.21
N THR A 208 -9.91 11.58 15.26
CA THR A 208 -9.71 11.07 13.90
C THR A 208 -8.80 9.85 13.94
N ASN A 209 -8.96 8.94 12.98
CA ASN A 209 -8.30 7.64 13.01
C ASN A 209 -7.93 7.19 11.59
N ALA A 210 -6.88 6.41 11.44
CA ALA A 210 -6.33 6.06 10.12
C ALA A 210 -6.10 4.57 9.90
N CYS A 211 -5.49 3.89 10.87
CA CYS A 211 -5.11 2.50 10.72
C CYS A 211 -5.97 1.61 11.60
N ILE A 212 -6.21 0.38 11.12
CA ILE A 212 -6.96 -0.64 11.85
C ILE A 212 -6.39 -2.02 11.53
N VAL A 213 -6.18 -2.84 12.57
CA VAL A 213 -5.78 -4.25 12.46
C VAL A 213 -6.61 -5.11 13.40
N LYS A 214 -6.64 -6.42 13.14
CA LYS A 214 -7.35 -7.40 13.95
C LYS A 214 -6.34 -8.32 14.64
N ASP A 215 -6.50 -8.56 15.96
CA ASP A 215 -5.62 -9.40 16.75
C ASP A 215 -6.09 -10.86 16.84
N ALA A 216 -5.26 -11.72 17.46
CA ALA A 216 -5.55 -13.15 17.67
C ALA A 216 -6.84 -13.42 18.45
N ASN A 217 -7.32 -12.46 19.24
CA ASN A 217 -8.56 -12.55 20.03
C ASN A 217 -9.76 -11.96 19.27
N GLU A 218 -9.63 -11.75 17.93
CA GLU A 218 -10.62 -11.10 17.07
C GLU A 218 -10.95 -9.64 17.48
N LYS A 219 -10.12 -9.00 18.34
CA LYS A 219 -10.29 -7.60 18.71
C LYS A 219 -9.68 -6.70 17.66
N LEU A 220 -10.23 -5.50 17.55
CA LEU A 220 -9.75 -4.52 16.56
C LEU A 220 -8.93 -3.46 17.26
N TRP A 221 -7.74 -3.19 16.73
CA TRP A 221 -6.86 -2.12 17.18
C TRP A 221 -6.91 -0.97 16.19
N VAL A 222 -7.27 0.21 16.69
CA VAL A 222 -7.43 1.43 15.89
C VAL A 222 -6.43 2.48 16.35
N SER A 223 -5.67 3.04 15.40
CA SER A 223 -4.82 4.20 15.68
C SER A 223 -5.65 5.48 15.63
N CYS A 224 -5.69 6.20 16.75
CA CYS A 224 -6.35 7.49 16.87
C CYS A 224 -5.32 8.62 16.90
N ASN A 225 -5.53 9.63 16.07
CA ASN A 225 -4.58 10.69 15.83
C ASN A 225 -4.45 11.65 17.02
N ALA A 226 -3.25 12.18 17.19
CA ALA A 226 -2.97 13.32 18.06
C ALA A 226 -3.62 14.60 17.52
N SER A 227 -3.84 15.56 18.42
CA SER A 227 -4.23 16.93 18.07
C SER A 227 -3.61 17.90 19.05
N ALA A 228 -2.51 18.54 18.66
CA ALA A 228 -1.85 19.55 19.47
C ALA A 228 -2.78 20.73 19.77
N ALA A 229 -3.55 21.17 18.78
CA ALA A 229 -4.51 22.29 18.94
C ALA A 229 -5.60 22.02 19.99
N ASN A 230 -5.96 20.74 20.20
CA ASN A 230 -6.97 20.34 21.17
C ASN A 230 -6.38 19.67 22.42
N ASN A 231 -5.06 19.63 22.53
CA ASN A 231 -4.31 18.93 23.60
C ASN A 231 -4.75 17.46 23.74
N VAL A 232 -4.96 16.76 22.60
CA VAL A 232 -5.35 15.35 22.55
C VAL A 232 -4.14 14.52 22.18
N SER A 233 -3.78 13.56 23.02
CA SER A 233 -2.70 12.60 22.73
C SER A 233 -3.14 11.57 21.71
N ALA A 234 -2.18 11.14 20.88
CA ALA A 234 -2.35 9.93 20.07
C ALA A 234 -2.61 8.73 20.98
N ARG A 235 -3.38 7.76 20.49
CA ARG A 235 -3.73 6.57 21.27
C ARG A 235 -4.07 5.39 20.38
N LEU A 236 -3.91 4.20 20.93
CA LEU A 236 -4.47 2.96 20.41
C LEU A 236 -5.77 2.65 21.17
N ILE A 237 -6.81 2.32 20.42
CA ILE A 237 -8.10 1.89 20.97
C ILE A 237 -8.30 0.44 20.59
N ARG A 238 -8.71 -0.41 21.56
CA ARG A 238 -9.15 -1.76 21.32
C ARG A 238 -10.67 -1.84 21.33
N ILE A 239 -11.25 -2.33 20.23
CA ILE A 239 -12.71 -2.49 20.05
C ILE A 239 -13.08 -3.96 20.14
N ASN A 240 -14.19 -4.25 20.83
CA ASN A 240 -14.87 -5.53 20.77
C ASN A 240 -15.86 -5.55 19.60
N PRO A 241 -15.62 -6.33 18.54
CA PRO A 241 -16.48 -6.32 17.35
C PRO A 241 -17.80 -7.08 17.54
N ILE A 242 -17.96 -7.84 18.61
CA ILE A 242 -19.23 -8.50 18.92
C ILE A 242 -20.22 -7.46 19.48
N ALA A 243 -19.76 -6.63 20.42
CA ALA A 243 -20.57 -5.64 21.11
C ALA A 243 -20.51 -4.24 20.48
N ASP A 244 -19.61 -3.99 19.54
CA ASP A 244 -19.29 -2.68 18.95
C ASP A 244 -18.92 -1.62 20.01
N THR A 245 -18.12 -2.02 20.99
CA THR A 245 -17.73 -1.18 22.13
C THR A 245 -16.21 -1.08 22.27
N ILE A 246 -15.77 0.05 22.81
CA ILE A 246 -14.36 0.24 23.19
C ILE A 246 -14.08 -0.53 24.49
N GLU A 247 -13.07 -1.43 24.48
CA GLU A 247 -12.63 -2.19 25.65
C GLU A 247 -11.42 -1.57 26.34
N ALA A 248 -10.54 -0.94 25.56
CA ALA A 248 -9.33 -0.31 26.08
C ALA A 248 -8.95 0.94 25.27
N THR A 249 -8.33 1.89 25.96
CA THR A 249 -7.72 3.09 25.36
C THR A 249 -6.33 3.26 25.96
N ILE A 250 -5.29 3.18 25.14
CA ILE A 250 -3.90 3.27 25.56
C ILE A 250 -3.26 4.52 24.93
N SER A 251 -2.88 5.49 25.79
CA SER A 251 -2.28 6.75 25.32
C SER A 251 -0.81 6.55 24.94
N LEU A 252 -0.40 7.21 23.82
CA LEU A 252 1.00 7.26 23.40
C LEU A 252 1.80 8.41 24.05
N GLN A 253 1.21 9.15 24.96
CA GLN A 253 1.86 10.26 25.69
C GLN A 253 2.41 11.39 24.79
N THR A 254 1.90 11.54 23.57
CA THR A 254 2.29 12.61 22.65
C THR A 254 1.07 13.27 22.00
N THR A 255 1.10 14.59 21.90
CA THR A 255 0.10 15.40 21.20
C THR A 255 0.58 15.87 19.82
N GLN A 256 1.83 15.58 19.45
CA GLN A 256 2.47 16.06 18.23
C GLN A 256 2.47 15.05 17.11
N ASN A 257 2.69 13.78 17.44
CA ASN A 257 2.86 12.70 16.46
C ASN A 257 1.69 11.73 16.49
N SER A 258 1.35 11.20 15.33
CA SER A 258 0.31 10.17 15.15
C SER A 258 0.93 8.92 14.54
N ILE A 259 0.32 7.77 14.77
CA ILE A 259 0.69 6.52 14.11
C ILE A 259 0.33 6.64 12.63
N SER A 260 1.34 6.52 11.76
CA SER A 260 1.17 6.56 10.30
C SER A 260 0.94 5.18 9.68
N ARG A 261 1.46 4.12 10.31
CA ARG A 261 1.27 2.72 9.93
C ARG A 261 1.05 1.87 11.19
N LEU A 262 0.15 0.91 11.10
CA LEU A 262 -0.12 -0.08 12.14
C LEU A 262 -0.18 -1.45 11.50
N CYS A 263 0.64 -2.37 12.00
CA CYS A 263 0.74 -3.75 11.55
C CYS A 263 0.59 -4.69 12.75
N ILE A 264 0.35 -5.96 12.47
CA ILE A 264 0.34 -7.02 13.47
C ILE A 264 1.18 -8.20 12.96
N ASN A 265 1.82 -8.95 13.85
CA ASN A 265 2.57 -10.16 13.47
C ASN A 265 1.62 -11.29 13.01
N GLY A 266 2.19 -12.36 12.43
CA GLY A 266 1.40 -13.48 11.92
C GLY A 266 0.56 -14.20 12.97
N ASP A 267 1.03 -14.26 14.22
CA ASP A 267 0.30 -14.85 15.33
C ASP A 267 -0.80 -13.94 15.90
N GLY A 268 -0.86 -12.69 15.46
CA GLY A 268 -1.85 -11.71 15.93
C GLY A 268 -1.67 -11.27 17.39
N THR A 269 -0.47 -11.44 17.95
CA THR A 269 -0.19 -11.18 19.38
C THR A 269 0.62 -9.92 19.63
N THR A 270 1.24 -9.38 18.59
CA THR A 270 2.17 -8.24 18.70
C THR A 270 1.85 -7.18 17.64
N LEU A 271 1.58 -5.98 18.11
CA LEU A 271 1.42 -4.79 17.27
C LEU A 271 2.78 -4.17 16.94
N TYR A 272 2.93 -3.76 15.71
CA TYR A 272 4.03 -2.91 15.26
C TYR A 272 3.45 -1.62 14.69
N TYR A 273 4.04 -0.48 15.02
CA TYR A 273 3.56 0.78 14.46
C TYR A 273 4.69 1.75 14.19
N LEU A 274 4.47 2.57 13.18
CA LEU A 274 5.36 3.65 12.76
C LEU A 274 4.81 4.98 13.28
N MET A 275 5.62 5.65 14.10
CA MET A 275 5.36 7.01 14.59
C MET A 275 6.73 7.71 14.72
N ASN A 276 7.29 8.16 13.62
CA ASN A 276 8.69 8.47 13.41
C ASN A 276 9.56 7.20 13.53
N ASP A 277 9.79 6.70 14.74
CA ASP A 277 10.43 5.40 15.00
C ASP A 277 9.46 4.24 14.78
N VAL A 278 10.00 3.03 14.67
CA VAL A 278 9.20 1.80 14.72
C VAL A 278 9.09 1.32 16.15
N TYR A 279 7.88 1.05 16.58
CA TYR A 279 7.54 0.54 17.92
C TYR A 279 6.99 -0.88 17.83
N LYS A 280 7.15 -1.65 18.92
CA LYS A 280 6.61 -3.00 19.08
C LYS A 280 5.88 -3.09 20.42
N MET A 281 4.65 -3.64 20.44
CA MET A 281 3.81 -3.71 21.63
C MET A 281 3.01 -5.02 21.67
N ASP A 282 3.03 -5.74 22.77
CA ASP A 282 2.15 -6.90 23.00
C ASP A 282 0.68 -6.46 23.11
N ILE A 283 -0.26 -7.22 22.55
CA ILE A 283 -1.70 -6.90 22.58
C ILE A 283 -2.30 -6.87 23.99
N ASN A 284 -1.62 -7.44 25.00
CA ASN A 284 -2.02 -7.41 26.41
C ASN A 284 -1.33 -6.30 27.20
N ALA A 285 -0.46 -5.50 26.57
CA ALA A 285 0.21 -4.39 27.25
C ALA A 285 -0.79 -3.33 27.70
N ALA A 286 -0.62 -2.86 28.95
CA ALA A 286 -1.47 -1.80 29.52
C ALA A 286 -1.00 -0.39 29.13
N VAL A 287 0.24 -0.24 28.63
CA VAL A 287 0.86 1.03 28.26
C VAL A 287 1.62 0.88 26.95
N CYS A 288 1.67 1.95 26.16
CA CYS A 288 2.51 1.98 24.96
C CYS A 288 4.00 2.14 25.34
N PRO A 289 4.91 1.52 24.58
CA PRO A 289 6.35 1.73 24.75
C PRO A 289 6.71 3.20 24.47
N THR A 290 7.67 3.73 25.25
CA THR A 290 8.17 5.10 25.09
C THR A 290 9.40 5.19 24.17
N THR A 291 10.03 4.04 23.89
CA THR A 291 11.23 3.95 23.05
C THR A 291 10.96 3.05 21.86
N GLY A 292 11.26 3.53 20.65
CA GLY A 292 11.19 2.74 19.43
C GLY A 292 12.26 1.64 19.40
N ILE A 293 11.95 0.54 18.73
CA ILE A 293 12.90 -0.56 18.50
C ILE A 293 13.82 -0.28 17.31
N ILE A 294 13.40 0.59 16.38
CA ILE A 294 14.20 1.05 15.24
C ILE A 294 14.01 2.57 15.17
N ALA A 295 15.09 3.31 15.38
CA ALA A 295 15.07 4.77 15.34
C ALA A 295 15.01 5.28 13.90
N GLN A 296 14.18 6.29 13.64
CA GLN A 296 14.10 6.99 12.35
C GLN A 296 15.42 7.69 12.00
N SER A 297 16.11 8.29 13.01
CA SER A 297 17.34 9.04 12.79
C SER A 297 17.21 10.10 11.68
N THR A 298 18.01 9.99 10.61
CA THR A 298 17.96 10.89 9.44
C THR A 298 17.09 10.38 8.30
N HIS A 299 16.37 9.28 8.50
CA HIS A 299 15.52 8.68 7.48
C HIS A 299 14.13 9.33 7.45
N THR A 300 13.47 9.24 6.31
CA THR A 300 12.07 9.61 6.14
C THR A 300 11.24 8.32 6.09
N PHE A 301 11.09 7.64 7.23
CA PHE A 301 10.31 6.41 7.30
C PHE A 301 8.86 6.64 6.87
N TYR A 302 8.37 5.80 5.94
CA TYR A 302 7.09 6.04 5.30
C TYR A 302 6.16 4.81 5.29
N GLY A 303 6.66 3.61 5.07
CA GLY A 303 5.93 2.35 5.10
C GLY A 303 6.46 1.39 6.16
N LEU A 304 5.61 0.49 6.61
CA LEU A 304 5.94 -0.59 7.56
C LEU A 304 5.22 -1.87 7.15
N CYS A 305 5.92 -2.98 7.12
CA CYS A 305 5.36 -4.32 6.93
C CYS A 305 6.09 -5.32 7.82
N ILE A 306 5.36 -6.26 8.36
CA ILE A 306 5.89 -7.35 9.17
C ILE A 306 5.63 -8.65 8.44
N ASP A 307 6.66 -9.45 8.27
CA ASP A 307 6.53 -10.78 7.71
C ASP A 307 5.74 -11.67 8.69
N PRO A 308 4.61 -12.24 8.27
CA PRO A 308 3.78 -13.02 9.17
C PRO A 308 4.41 -14.35 9.60
N ALA A 309 5.42 -14.84 8.88
CA ALA A 309 6.01 -16.15 9.17
C ALA A 309 7.19 -16.10 10.14
N ASP A 310 8.00 -15.02 10.15
CA ASP A 310 9.23 -14.93 10.95
C ASP A 310 9.44 -13.59 11.64
N GLU A 311 8.44 -12.71 11.57
CA GLU A 311 8.46 -11.34 12.12
C GLU A 311 9.60 -10.46 11.58
N THR A 312 10.19 -10.77 10.41
CA THR A 312 11.11 -9.86 9.73
C THR A 312 10.40 -8.51 9.53
N ILE A 313 11.10 -7.44 9.93
CA ILE A 313 10.56 -6.07 9.87
C ILE A 313 11.07 -5.40 8.61
N TYR A 314 10.15 -4.89 7.80
CA TYR A 314 10.43 -4.09 6.62
C TYR A 314 9.96 -2.66 6.83
N VAL A 315 10.88 -1.70 6.67
CA VAL A 315 10.59 -0.27 6.79
C VAL A 315 11.01 0.40 5.51
N SER A 316 10.12 1.15 4.88
CA SER A 316 10.47 1.93 3.72
C SER A 316 10.79 3.38 4.09
N ASP A 317 11.63 4.01 3.25
CA ASP A 317 12.09 5.39 3.39
C ASP A 317 11.82 6.14 2.10
N ALA A 318 11.04 7.20 2.19
CA ALA A 318 10.71 8.06 1.06
C ALA A 318 11.85 9.04 0.69
N VAL A 319 12.92 9.07 1.47
CA VAL A 319 14.12 9.91 1.29
C VAL A 319 13.75 11.40 1.22
N ASP A 320 13.54 11.92 0.03
CA ASP A 320 13.21 13.32 -0.27
C ASP A 320 11.88 13.46 -1.05
N TYR A 321 11.09 12.39 -1.15
CA TYR A 321 9.85 12.29 -1.93
C TYR A 321 9.99 12.49 -3.45
N ASN A 322 11.21 12.56 -3.99
CA ASN A 322 11.47 12.74 -5.42
C ASN A 322 12.43 11.69 -5.99
N SER A 323 13.41 11.28 -5.18
CA SER A 323 14.36 10.24 -5.55
C SER A 323 13.78 8.85 -5.28
N ASN A 324 14.43 7.84 -5.87
CA ASN A 324 14.13 6.45 -5.52
C ASN A 324 14.25 6.24 -4.01
N GLY A 325 13.25 5.59 -3.44
CA GLY A 325 13.18 5.24 -2.03
C GLY A 325 14.12 4.10 -1.64
N LYS A 326 14.06 3.74 -0.38
CA LYS A 326 14.81 2.63 0.20
C LYS A 326 13.86 1.69 0.95
N LEU A 327 14.23 0.43 0.98
CA LEU A 327 13.67 -0.59 1.84
C LEU A 327 14.74 -1.03 2.82
N TYR A 328 14.49 -0.89 4.12
CA TYR A 328 15.33 -1.42 5.19
C TYR A 328 14.71 -2.72 5.69
N ARG A 329 15.55 -3.74 5.84
CA ARG A 329 15.18 -5.05 6.38
C ARG A 329 15.86 -5.26 7.72
N TYR A 330 15.08 -5.69 8.72
CA TYR A 330 15.57 -6.00 10.07
C TYR A 330 15.03 -7.36 10.52
N GLN A 331 15.78 -8.03 11.38
CA GLN A 331 15.27 -9.21 12.11
C GLN A 331 14.14 -8.81 13.08
N SER A 332 13.41 -9.78 13.59
CA SER A 332 12.35 -9.57 14.61
C SER A 332 12.83 -8.92 15.91
N ASN A 333 14.13 -9.00 16.21
CA ASN A 333 14.81 -8.33 17.32
C ASN A 333 15.38 -6.96 16.97
N ALA A 334 15.01 -6.41 15.80
CA ALA A 334 15.47 -5.14 15.24
C ALA A 334 16.96 -5.09 14.81
N ASN A 335 17.66 -6.22 14.70
CA ASN A 335 18.99 -6.23 14.11
C ASN A 335 18.91 -5.98 12.61
N TYR A 336 19.68 -4.99 12.13
CA TYR A 336 19.73 -4.62 10.71
C TYR A 336 20.29 -5.76 9.84
N ILE A 337 19.63 -6.02 8.71
CA ILE A 337 20.04 -7.02 7.71
C ILE A 337 20.57 -6.36 6.45
N GLY A 338 19.87 -5.37 5.91
CA GLY A 338 20.28 -4.74 4.65
C GLY A 338 19.35 -3.64 4.17
N THR A 339 19.81 -2.89 3.15
CA THR A 339 19.06 -1.83 2.47
C THR A 339 18.97 -2.12 0.97
N TYR A 340 17.81 -1.89 0.40
CA TYR A 340 17.49 -2.16 -1.00
C TYR A 340 16.84 -0.93 -1.62
N THR A 341 17.04 -0.70 -2.92
CA THR A 341 16.43 0.43 -3.62
C THR A 341 15.04 0.05 -4.10
N THR A 342 14.07 0.97 -3.97
CA THR A 342 12.70 0.88 -4.44
C THR A 342 12.40 1.98 -5.45
N GLY A 343 11.15 2.08 -5.92
CA GLY A 343 10.68 3.26 -6.64
C GLY A 343 10.49 4.47 -5.72
N ILE A 344 9.85 5.52 -6.24
CA ILE A 344 9.65 6.80 -5.56
C ILE A 344 8.50 6.69 -4.57
N ILE A 345 8.73 7.13 -3.32
CA ILE A 345 7.73 7.12 -2.23
C ILE A 345 7.17 5.71 -2.00
N PRO A 346 7.99 4.75 -1.54
CA PRO A 346 7.52 3.40 -1.23
C PRO A 346 6.62 3.44 0.01
N GLY A 347 5.32 3.28 -0.19
CA GLY A 347 4.30 3.46 0.84
C GLY A 347 3.79 2.14 1.42
N PHE A 348 2.68 1.63 0.88
CA PHE A 348 2.07 0.40 1.33
C PHE A 348 2.88 -0.83 0.87
N MET A 349 2.96 -1.84 1.72
CA MET A 349 3.68 -3.08 1.43
C MET A 349 2.81 -4.30 1.77
N LEU A 350 2.93 -5.35 0.96
CA LEU A 350 2.23 -6.62 1.14
C LEU A 350 3.25 -7.75 1.04
N MET A 351 3.33 -8.59 2.07
CA MET A 351 4.05 -9.86 2.01
C MET A 351 3.16 -10.91 1.32
N ASP A 352 3.70 -11.56 0.28
CA ASP A 352 3.03 -12.55 -0.58
C ASP A 352 3.81 -13.86 -0.64
#